data_812af7bba56168f668b52e8c02afcfa8
#
_entry.id   812af7bba56168f668b52e8c02afcfa8
#
_cell.length_a   1.000
_cell.length_b   1.000
_cell.length_c   1.000
_cell.angle_alpha   90.00
_cell.angle_beta   90.00
_cell.angle_gamma   90.00
#
_symmetry.space_group_name_H-M   'P 1'
#
loop_
_entity.id
_entity.type
_entity.pdbx_description
1 polymer ?
#
loop_
_entity_poly.entity_id
_entity_poly.type
_entity_poly.pdbx_seq_one_letter_code
_entity_poly.pdbx_strand_id
1 'polypeptide(L)'
;MQPADDTLPLHAGQRLLQRRKAKGLTTEQLAALMTEAGAKVSRAAISNWERGSNGIVSNKLPVLARLLDCSESYLLSGTPNIPDATTLQPSVPLSPTVAQSPSLGDALLSDVSNAANARILVTSALLQDKDCQTVFSDSTSNPFNLSRDVTTMKTLNKSNKLQNVCYDIRGPLLQTATRMEAQGHKIIKLNVGNPAPFGFEAPQEILSDVAMNLPNAIGYSDSQGIFAARKAILQYYQAKGLLEAVDVADVYLGNGVSELIVLTMQALLDDGDEVLIPMPDYPLWTAAANLAGGKAVHYLCDEADNWQPDIADIESKITERTKGIVVINPNNPTGALYTTEHLRKIVALAEKHNLVLMADEIYDRVLYDNVVHVPMCTLAKNCLVITYNGLSKSHRIAGFRSGWMMLSGKKDHASDFIEGLNMLSSMRLCANVPAQYAIQTAMGGYQSMQALTAPNGRLYVQREIAVNRLNSIKGLSCTMPQGAFYCFPKIDRNIYPIEDDMQFMMELLQAEKVLMVQGTGFNWHAPDHFRVVFLPNASDLNEAMDRLERFFAKKRQEYG
;
A
#
# COMPACT_ATOMS: atom_id res chain seq x y z
N MET A 1 -41.90 -8.85 41.78
CA MET A 1 -41.38 -7.69 41.03
C MET A 1 -40.10 -7.21 41.71
N GLN A 2 -38.98 -7.66 41.18
CA GLN A 2 -37.63 -7.14 41.55
C GLN A 2 -37.28 -6.05 40.53
N PRO A 3 -36.65 -4.93 40.94
CA PRO A 3 -36.27 -3.89 40.01
C PRO A 3 -35.05 -4.37 39.18
N ALA A 4 -35.10 -4.17 37.89
CA ALA A 4 -34.01 -4.38 36.97
C ALA A 4 -32.86 -3.39 37.27
N ASP A 5 -31.66 -3.92 37.45
CA ASP A 5 -30.41 -3.17 37.64
C ASP A 5 -29.87 -2.79 36.25
N ASP A 6 -30.25 -1.60 35.78
CA ASP A 6 -29.79 -0.99 34.53
C ASP A 6 -28.48 -0.22 34.78
N THR A 7 -27.36 -0.94 34.98
CA THR A 7 -26.04 -0.30 35.00
C THR A 7 -25.41 -0.39 33.61
N LEU A 8 -25.65 0.62 32.78
CA LEU A 8 -24.83 0.87 31.59
C LEU A 8 -23.34 1.00 31.98
N PRO A 9 -22.41 0.42 31.23
CA PRO A 9 -20.99 0.52 31.57
C PRO A 9 -20.53 1.99 31.56
N LEU A 10 -19.88 2.42 32.64
CA LEU A 10 -19.38 3.78 32.83
C LEU A 10 -18.46 4.18 31.67
N HIS A 11 -18.63 5.37 31.09
CA HIS A 11 -17.67 5.90 30.11
C HIS A 11 -16.37 6.38 30.79
N ALA A 12 -15.29 6.59 30.02
CA ALA A 12 -13.96 6.93 30.52
C ALA A 12 -13.94 8.13 31.50
N GLY A 13 -14.71 9.17 31.22
CA GLY A 13 -14.82 10.35 32.09
C GLY A 13 -15.49 10.04 33.44
N GLN A 14 -16.48 9.17 33.47
CA GLN A 14 -17.13 8.73 34.70
C GLN A 14 -16.17 7.88 35.57
N ARG A 15 -15.36 7.03 34.97
CA ARG A 15 -14.31 6.28 35.68
C ARG A 15 -13.23 7.20 36.21
N LEU A 16 -12.82 8.22 35.46
CA LEU A 16 -11.91 9.27 35.94
C LEU A 16 -12.49 9.98 37.16
N LEU A 17 -13.72 10.45 37.09
CA LEU A 17 -14.43 11.11 38.20
C LEU A 17 -14.50 10.21 39.44
N GLN A 18 -14.84 8.94 39.27
CA GLN A 18 -14.94 7.97 40.35
C GLN A 18 -13.58 7.77 41.05
N ARG A 19 -12.50 7.58 40.27
CA ARG A 19 -11.15 7.41 40.82
C ARG A 19 -10.62 8.65 41.51
N ARG A 20 -10.82 9.84 40.93
CA ARG A 20 -10.44 11.10 41.58
C ARG A 20 -11.15 11.28 42.92
N LYS A 21 -12.47 11.03 42.97
CA LYS A 21 -13.25 11.11 44.22
C LYS A 21 -12.79 10.07 45.25
N ALA A 22 -12.48 8.86 44.83
CA ALA A 22 -11.95 7.82 45.73
C ALA A 22 -10.60 8.20 46.37
N LYS A 23 -9.79 9.02 45.67
CA LYS A 23 -8.54 9.60 46.19
C LYS A 23 -8.75 10.88 46.98
N GLY A 24 -9.98 11.36 47.17
CA GLY A 24 -10.29 12.58 47.89
C GLY A 24 -9.81 13.87 47.22
N LEU A 25 -9.46 13.82 45.93
CA LEU A 25 -8.87 14.97 45.23
C LEU A 25 -9.95 15.88 44.62
N THR A 26 -9.75 17.19 44.66
CA THR A 26 -10.51 18.13 43.81
C THR A 26 -9.94 18.18 42.41
N THR A 27 -10.67 18.76 41.46
CA THR A 27 -10.17 18.94 40.07
C THR A 27 -8.95 19.88 40.01
N GLU A 28 -8.88 20.87 40.92
CA GLU A 28 -7.74 21.75 41.10
C GLU A 28 -6.51 21.00 41.57
N GLN A 29 -6.67 20.19 42.64
CA GLN A 29 -5.58 19.39 43.20
C GLN A 29 -5.03 18.38 42.22
N LEU A 30 -5.91 17.69 41.44
CA LEU A 30 -5.46 16.78 40.41
C LEU A 30 -4.71 17.51 39.28
N ALA A 31 -5.16 18.73 38.90
CA ALA A 31 -4.46 19.53 37.89
C ALA A 31 -3.07 19.99 38.36
N ALA A 32 -2.94 20.35 39.64
CA ALA A 32 -1.67 20.71 40.26
C ALA A 32 -0.70 19.51 40.25
N LEU A 33 -1.14 18.35 40.76
CA LEU A 33 -0.34 17.11 40.78
C LEU A 33 0.11 16.65 39.40
N MET A 34 -0.76 16.75 38.40
CA MET A 34 -0.40 16.44 37.02
C MET A 34 0.65 17.40 36.47
N THR A 35 0.56 18.68 36.81
CA THR A 35 1.52 19.70 36.40
C THR A 35 2.89 19.47 37.04
N GLU A 36 2.94 19.15 38.33
CA GLU A 36 4.15 18.77 39.05
C GLU A 36 4.80 17.51 38.49
N ALA A 37 3.98 16.56 38.04
CA ALA A 37 4.44 15.34 37.36
C ALA A 37 4.82 15.56 35.89
N GLY A 38 4.96 16.80 35.41
CA GLY A 38 5.37 17.15 34.05
C GLY A 38 4.25 17.11 33.00
N ALA A 39 3.01 16.86 33.40
CA ALA A 39 1.87 16.73 32.50
C ALA A 39 0.92 17.93 32.65
N LYS A 40 1.37 19.14 32.29
CA LYS A 40 0.61 20.39 32.47
C LYS A 40 -0.83 20.28 31.92
N VAL A 41 -1.82 20.47 32.76
CA VAL A 41 -3.25 20.43 32.45
C VAL A 41 -4.02 21.45 33.26
N SER A 42 -5.08 22.04 32.69
CA SER A 42 -5.93 22.97 33.43
C SER A 42 -7.08 22.25 34.15
N ARG A 43 -7.60 22.85 35.22
CA ARG A 43 -8.83 22.41 35.91
C ARG A 43 -9.99 22.21 34.92
N ALA A 44 -10.16 23.14 33.97
CA ALA A 44 -11.22 23.07 32.97
C ALA A 44 -11.10 21.85 32.06
N ALA A 45 -9.87 21.46 31.71
CA ALA A 45 -9.62 20.25 30.89
C ALA A 45 -10.03 18.98 31.66
N ILE A 46 -9.66 18.83 32.92
CA ILE A 46 -10.07 17.70 33.76
C ILE A 46 -11.59 17.65 33.90
N SER A 47 -12.24 18.77 34.14
CA SER A 47 -13.70 18.85 34.22
C SER A 47 -14.41 18.48 32.91
N ASN A 48 -13.81 18.81 31.76
CA ASN A 48 -14.32 18.43 30.46
C ASN A 48 -14.13 16.92 30.19
N TRP A 49 -13.01 16.35 30.61
CA TRP A 49 -12.79 14.89 30.53
C TRP A 49 -13.80 14.12 31.37
N GLU A 50 -14.05 14.57 32.62
CA GLU A 50 -15.02 13.94 33.53
C GLU A 50 -16.46 13.98 33.01
N ARG A 51 -16.83 15.05 32.31
CA ARG A 51 -18.15 15.18 31.67
C ARG A 51 -18.27 14.43 30.33
N GLY A 52 -17.16 13.91 29.80
CA GLY A 52 -17.14 13.29 28.50
C GLY A 52 -17.26 14.26 27.32
N SER A 53 -17.13 15.58 27.57
CA SER A 53 -17.18 16.60 26.52
C SER A 53 -15.97 16.56 25.60
N ASN A 54 -14.83 16.08 26.12
CA ASN A 54 -13.60 15.82 25.38
C ASN A 54 -12.98 14.51 25.89
N GLY A 55 -12.31 13.76 25.01
CA GLY A 55 -11.51 12.59 25.41
C GLY A 55 -10.28 12.97 26.21
N ILE A 56 -9.78 12.04 27.06
CA ILE A 56 -8.53 12.20 27.78
C ILE A 56 -7.39 12.18 26.75
N VAL A 57 -6.52 13.19 26.78
CA VAL A 57 -5.40 13.32 25.83
C VAL A 57 -4.37 12.22 26.11
N SER A 58 -4.01 11.43 25.10
CA SER A 58 -3.21 10.20 25.23
C SER A 58 -1.86 10.41 25.93
N ASN A 59 -1.14 11.52 25.69
CA ASN A 59 0.13 11.80 26.36
C ASN A 59 -0.01 12.22 27.83
N LYS A 60 -1.23 12.41 28.34
CA LYS A 60 -1.53 12.72 29.76
C LYS A 60 -2.01 11.48 30.51
N LEU A 61 -2.43 10.45 29.80
CA LEU A 61 -3.04 9.26 30.37
C LEU A 61 -2.12 8.47 31.31
N PRO A 62 -0.81 8.25 31.01
CA PRO A 62 0.09 7.53 31.91
C PRO A 62 0.28 8.22 33.27
N VAL A 63 0.41 9.55 33.25
CA VAL A 63 0.56 10.34 34.50
C VAL A 63 -0.74 10.31 35.27
N LEU A 64 -1.87 10.44 34.60
CA LEU A 64 -3.19 10.42 35.20
C LEU A 64 -3.49 9.07 35.86
N ALA A 65 -3.23 7.97 35.20
CA ALA A 65 -3.41 6.60 35.70
C ALA A 65 -2.56 6.35 36.94
N ARG A 66 -1.28 6.74 36.92
CA ARG A 66 -0.36 6.63 38.07
C ARG A 66 -0.84 7.44 39.28
N LEU A 67 -1.27 8.68 39.10
CA LEU A 67 -1.77 9.53 40.19
C LEU A 67 -3.08 9.02 40.81
N LEU A 68 -3.88 8.32 40.00
CA LEU A 68 -5.17 7.76 40.41
C LEU A 68 -5.11 6.30 40.84
N ASP A 69 -3.91 5.70 40.83
CA ASP A 69 -3.65 4.32 41.26
C ASP A 69 -4.50 3.31 40.50
N CYS A 70 -4.46 3.42 39.17
CA CYS A 70 -5.18 2.54 38.27
C CYS A 70 -4.43 2.36 36.94
N SER A 71 -4.81 1.35 36.17
CA SER A 71 -4.26 1.15 34.83
C SER A 71 -4.86 2.13 33.81
N GLU A 72 -4.13 2.45 32.75
CA GLU A 72 -4.64 3.23 31.61
C GLU A 72 -5.84 2.54 30.96
N SER A 73 -5.77 1.21 30.84
CA SER A 73 -6.85 0.38 30.33
C SER A 73 -8.11 0.49 31.16
N TYR A 74 -7.99 0.56 32.51
CA TYR A 74 -9.15 0.78 33.36
C TYR A 74 -9.80 2.14 33.09
N LEU A 75 -9.03 3.20 32.95
CA LEU A 75 -9.59 4.54 32.65
C LEU A 75 -10.29 4.55 31.29
N LEU A 76 -9.73 3.93 30.26
CA LEU A 76 -10.25 3.97 28.89
C LEU A 76 -11.41 3.00 28.64
N SER A 77 -11.27 1.74 29.04
CA SER A 77 -12.20 0.65 28.68
C SER A 77 -12.95 0.02 29.85
N GLY A 78 -12.51 0.29 31.10
CA GLY A 78 -13.11 -0.32 32.28
C GLY A 78 -12.62 -1.74 32.57
N THR A 79 -11.57 -2.22 31.90
CA THR A 79 -10.92 -3.50 32.24
C THR A 79 -10.50 -3.54 33.71
N PRO A 80 -10.66 -4.68 34.41
CA PRO A 80 -10.34 -4.78 35.85
C PRO A 80 -8.94 -4.27 36.16
N ASN A 81 -8.79 -3.50 37.22
CA ASN A 81 -7.51 -2.98 37.70
C ASN A 81 -6.73 -4.13 38.32
N ILE A 82 -5.90 -4.83 37.57
CA ILE A 82 -4.93 -5.80 38.09
C ILE A 82 -3.72 -4.96 38.52
N PRO A 83 -3.33 -4.96 39.82
CA PRO A 83 -2.13 -4.25 40.28
C PRO A 83 -0.92 -4.90 39.57
N ASP A 84 -0.08 -4.09 38.96
CA ASP A 84 1.22 -4.53 38.45
C ASP A 84 2.01 -5.16 39.60
N ALA A 85 2.50 -6.38 39.41
CA ALA A 85 3.21 -7.19 40.40
C ALA A 85 4.62 -6.65 40.75
N THR A 86 4.88 -5.38 40.51
CA THR A 86 6.19 -4.71 40.74
C THR A 86 6.27 -3.81 41.97
N THR A 87 5.26 -3.82 42.84
CA THR A 87 5.30 -3.01 44.09
C THR A 87 5.08 -3.83 45.37
N LEU A 88 5.97 -4.79 45.60
CA LEU A 88 6.20 -5.34 46.95
C LEU A 88 7.72 -5.41 47.18
N GLN A 89 8.29 -4.33 47.75
CA GLN A 89 9.57 -4.40 48.42
C GLN A 89 9.38 -4.36 49.91
N PRO A 90 9.93 -5.30 50.70
CA PRO A 90 10.09 -5.15 52.10
C PRO A 90 11.34 -4.32 52.40
N SER A 91 11.20 -3.41 53.32
CA SER A 91 12.25 -2.55 53.88
C SER A 91 13.27 -3.34 54.68
N VAL A 92 14.56 -3.36 54.27
CA VAL A 92 15.73 -3.54 55.14
C VAL A 92 16.90 -2.75 54.53
N PRO A 93 17.68 -1.97 55.30
CA PRO A 93 18.76 -1.15 54.78
C PRO A 93 20.09 -1.89 54.76
N LEU A 94 20.80 -1.85 53.63
CA LEU A 94 22.24 -2.13 53.59
C LEU A 94 22.95 -1.16 52.62
N SER A 95 24.04 -0.63 53.09
CA SER A 95 24.93 0.36 52.49
C SER A 95 25.79 -0.17 51.32
N PRO A 96 26.61 0.69 50.67
CA PRO A 96 26.69 0.78 49.22
C PRO A 96 27.91 0.07 48.60
N THR A 97 27.93 0.04 47.32
CA THR A 97 28.99 -0.37 46.33
C THR A 97 28.72 -1.69 45.63
N VAL A 98 28.21 -1.59 44.41
CA VAL A 98 28.69 -2.36 43.25
C VAL A 98 28.18 -1.70 41.95
N ALA A 99 29.06 -1.66 40.97
CA ALA A 99 28.97 -1.00 39.66
C ALA A 99 27.75 -1.38 38.81
N GLN A 100 27.25 -0.38 38.09
CA GLN A 100 26.26 -0.56 37.00
C GLN A 100 26.84 -1.38 35.87
N SER A 101 26.19 -2.49 35.53
CA SER A 101 26.40 -3.19 34.26
C SER A 101 25.40 -2.67 33.21
N PRO A 102 25.83 -2.44 31.97
CA PRO A 102 24.94 -1.95 30.91
C PRO A 102 23.92 -3.01 30.47
N SER A 103 22.76 -2.54 29.99
CA SER A 103 21.68 -3.40 29.53
C SER A 103 22.06 -4.22 28.29
N LEU A 104 21.48 -5.39 28.13
CA LEU A 104 21.77 -6.34 27.06
C LEU A 104 21.63 -5.76 25.63
N GLY A 105 20.85 -4.69 25.49
CA GLY A 105 20.63 -3.99 24.21
C GLY A 105 21.84 -3.16 23.75
N ASP A 106 22.52 -2.50 24.67
CA ASP A 106 23.67 -1.65 24.34
C ASP A 106 24.92 -2.48 24.03
N ALA A 107 25.05 -3.66 24.63
CA ALA A 107 26.16 -4.61 24.34
C ALA A 107 26.08 -5.18 22.91
N LEU A 108 24.87 -5.48 22.40
CA LEU A 108 24.69 -6.02 21.04
C LEU A 108 24.99 -5.00 19.94
N LEU A 109 24.72 -3.72 20.17
CA LEU A 109 25.01 -2.65 19.21
C LEU A 109 26.51 -2.30 19.17
N SER A 110 27.21 -2.37 20.32
CA SER A 110 28.66 -2.13 20.39
C SER A 110 29.46 -3.25 19.73
N ASP A 111 29.03 -4.51 19.84
CA ASP A 111 29.72 -5.66 19.26
C ASP A 111 29.61 -5.71 17.72
N VAL A 112 28.46 -5.29 17.15
CA VAL A 112 28.31 -5.20 15.68
C VAL A 112 29.18 -4.09 15.08
N SER A 113 29.29 -2.94 15.77
CA SER A 113 30.16 -1.84 15.35
C SER A 113 31.65 -2.20 15.45
N ASN A 114 32.05 -2.88 16.52
CA ASN A 114 33.44 -3.31 16.73
C ASN A 114 33.88 -4.43 15.77
N ALA A 115 32.97 -5.36 15.44
CA ALA A 115 33.25 -6.43 14.47
C ALA A 115 33.45 -5.89 13.03
N ALA A 116 32.69 -4.86 12.64
CA ALA A 116 32.87 -4.21 11.34
C ALA A 116 34.20 -3.42 11.26
N ASN A 117 34.53 -2.68 12.30
CA ASN A 117 35.77 -1.91 12.38
C ASN A 117 37.03 -2.82 12.52
N ALA A 118 36.94 -3.94 13.21
CA ALA A 118 38.02 -4.92 13.31
C ALA A 118 38.32 -5.58 11.96
N ARG A 119 37.32 -5.89 11.13
CA ARG A 119 37.53 -6.43 9.78
C ARG A 119 38.19 -5.43 8.83
N ILE A 120 37.87 -4.13 8.92
CA ILE A 120 38.49 -3.08 8.09
C ILE A 120 39.92 -2.84 8.51
N LEU A 121 40.25 -2.88 9.80
CA LEU A 121 41.63 -2.70 10.30
C LEU A 121 42.54 -3.88 10.00
N VAL A 122 42.05 -5.12 10.05
CA VAL A 122 42.83 -6.31 9.69
C VAL A 122 43.16 -6.35 8.20
N THR A 123 42.21 -5.91 7.34
CA THR A 123 42.48 -5.86 5.89
C THR A 123 43.44 -4.74 5.49
N SER A 124 43.47 -3.62 6.19
CA SER A 124 44.43 -2.52 5.91
C SER A 124 45.81 -2.77 6.49
N ALA A 125 45.92 -3.48 7.61
CA ALA A 125 47.24 -3.84 8.19
C ALA A 125 47.99 -4.91 7.38
N LEU A 126 47.27 -5.84 6.76
CA LEU A 126 47.86 -6.89 5.91
C LEU A 126 48.37 -6.38 4.54
N LEU A 127 48.02 -5.15 4.14
CA LEU A 127 48.45 -4.54 2.88
C LEU A 127 49.65 -3.59 3.03
N GLN A 128 50.13 -3.32 4.23
CA GLN A 128 51.26 -2.37 4.47
C GLN A 128 52.55 -3.00 4.98
N ASP A 129 52.59 -4.30 5.24
CA ASP A 129 53.82 -4.94 5.74
C ASP A 129 54.62 -5.51 4.56
N LYS A 130 55.71 -4.76 4.19
CA LYS A 130 56.63 -5.10 3.11
C LYS A 130 57.71 -6.12 3.52
N ASP A 131 57.73 -6.58 4.77
CA ASP A 131 58.80 -7.45 5.30
C ASP A 131 58.43 -8.95 5.33
N CYS A 132 57.31 -9.34 4.71
CA CYS A 132 56.90 -10.75 4.66
C CYS A 132 57.34 -11.49 3.37
N GLN A 133 58.30 -10.96 2.61
CA GLN A 133 58.76 -11.59 1.36
C GLN A 133 60.10 -12.38 1.46
N THR A 134 60.68 -12.55 2.63
CA THR A 134 62.03 -13.16 2.74
C THR A 134 62.14 -14.25 3.80
N VAL A 135 61.18 -15.13 3.97
CA VAL A 135 61.38 -16.37 4.72
C VAL A 135 60.54 -17.50 4.10
N PHE A 136 60.90 -17.99 2.94
CA PHE A 136 60.57 -19.32 2.45
C PHE A 136 61.40 -19.65 1.20
N SER A 137 62.71 -19.81 1.41
CA SER A 137 63.56 -20.62 0.55
C SER A 137 64.16 -21.70 1.44
N ASP A 138 63.76 -22.87 1.24
CA ASP A 138 64.43 -24.14 1.28
C ASP A 138 63.63 -25.28 1.94
N SER A 139 63.60 -26.27 1.12
CA SER A 139 63.58 -27.72 1.38
C SER A 139 62.24 -28.42 1.60
N THR A 140 61.89 -29.18 0.54
CA THR A 140 61.49 -30.60 0.53
C THR A 140 60.10 -30.98 0.98
N SER A 141 59.34 -31.49 -0.03
CA SER A 141 58.28 -32.49 0.07
C SER A 141 57.03 -32.15 0.93
N ASN A 142 56.12 -31.39 0.34
CA ASN A 142 54.75 -31.30 0.83
C ASN A 142 53.84 -32.17 -0.04
N PRO A 143 53.23 -33.28 0.46
CA PRO A 143 52.35 -34.14 -0.32
C PRO A 143 50.91 -33.60 -0.49
N PHE A 144 50.65 -32.33 -0.14
CA PHE A 144 49.37 -31.66 -0.37
C PHE A 144 49.50 -30.54 -1.41
N ASN A 145 49.87 -30.93 -2.65
CA ASN A 145 49.69 -30.05 -3.79
C ASN A 145 48.22 -30.08 -4.20
N LEU A 146 47.35 -29.49 -3.38
CA LEU A 146 46.07 -29.06 -3.80
C LEU A 146 46.27 -27.88 -4.75
N SER A 147 46.41 -28.16 -6.04
CA SER A 147 46.14 -27.17 -7.06
C SER A 147 44.77 -26.58 -6.75
N ARG A 148 44.74 -25.42 -6.10
CA ARG A 148 43.51 -24.60 -6.08
C ARG A 148 43.31 -24.18 -7.54
N ASP A 149 42.62 -25.01 -8.29
CA ASP A 149 41.88 -24.51 -9.43
C ASP A 149 41.07 -23.35 -8.89
N VAL A 150 41.47 -22.13 -9.25
CA VAL A 150 40.64 -20.93 -9.11
C VAL A 150 39.48 -21.16 -10.06
N THR A 151 38.52 -21.97 -9.62
CA THR A 151 37.24 -22.11 -10.28
C THR A 151 36.70 -20.70 -10.34
N THR A 152 36.77 -20.09 -11.50
CA THR A 152 36.10 -18.81 -11.79
C THR A 152 34.68 -18.95 -11.34
N MET A 153 34.30 -18.24 -10.28
CA MET A 153 32.94 -18.29 -9.75
C MET A 153 31.98 -17.99 -10.90
N LYS A 154 31.08 -18.93 -11.16
CA LYS A 154 30.07 -18.77 -12.20
C LYS A 154 29.22 -17.54 -11.85
N THR A 155 29.15 -16.58 -12.75
CA THR A 155 28.31 -15.39 -12.56
C THR A 155 26.85 -15.81 -12.41
N LEU A 156 26.21 -15.38 -11.31
CA LEU A 156 24.78 -15.58 -11.07
C LEU A 156 24.01 -14.42 -11.72
N ASN A 157 23.35 -14.71 -12.81
CA ASN A 157 22.49 -13.75 -13.51
C ASN A 157 21.03 -13.87 -13.02
N LYS A 158 20.24 -12.80 -13.18
CA LYS A 158 18.79 -12.88 -12.98
C LYS A 158 18.18 -13.84 -13.99
N SER A 159 17.04 -14.48 -13.63
CA SER A 159 16.30 -15.37 -14.55
C SER A 159 15.93 -14.64 -15.85
N ASN A 160 15.98 -15.34 -16.97
CA ASN A 160 15.57 -14.80 -18.28
C ASN A 160 14.12 -14.29 -18.28
N LYS A 161 13.23 -14.90 -17.50
CA LYS A 161 11.84 -14.44 -17.31
C LYS A 161 11.74 -12.97 -16.83
N LEU A 162 12.77 -12.48 -16.11
CA LEU A 162 12.81 -11.11 -15.61
C LEU A 162 13.35 -10.09 -16.65
N GLN A 163 13.78 -10.52 -17.83
CA GLN A 163 14.26 -9.59 -18.86
C GLN A 163 13.12 -8.74 -19.46
N ASN A 164 11.93 -9.33 -19.58
CA ASN A 164 10.74 -8.68 -20.15
C ASN A 164 9.79 -8.12 -19.08
N VAL A 165 10.29 -7.91 -17.86
CA VAL A 165 9.52 -7.30 -16.77
C VAL A 165 9.92 -5.85 -16.64
N CYS A 166 9.06 -4.94 -17.11
CA CYS A 166 9.14 -3.51 -16.83
C CYS A 166 8.37 -3.20 -15.54
N TYR A 167 9.06 -2.71 -14.52
CA TYR A 167 8.45 -2.27 -13.26
C TYR A 167 9.13 -0.99 -12.75
N ASP A 168 9.11 0.05 -13.60
CA ASP A 168 9.89 1.28 -13.42
C ASP A 168 9.32 2.23 -12.37
N ILE A 169 8.12 1.97 -11.83
CA ILE A 169 7.54 2.76 -10.72
C ILE A 169 8.52 2.84 -9.53
N ARG A 170 9.42 1.84 -9.39
CA ARG A 170 10.52 1.79 -8.42
C ARG A 170 11.90 1.68 -9.08
N GLY A 171 12.01 2.11 -10.32
CA GLY A 171 13.20 2.00 -11.15
C GLY A 171 14.26 3.09 -10.93
N PRO A 172 15.03 3.44 -11.96
CA PRO A 172 16.17 4.36 -11.89
C PRO A 172 15.84 5.74 -11.34
N LEU A 173 14.64 6.28 -11.64
CA LEU A 173 14.17 7.57 -11.12
C LEU A 173 14.09 7.58 -9.59
N LEU A 174 13.48 6.55 -8.98
CA LEU A 174 13.38 6.45 -7.53
C LEU A 174 14.76 6.25 -6.88
N GLN A 175 15.64 5.45 -7.49
CA GLN A 175 16.99 5.25 -7.00
C GLN A 175 17.79 6.57 -6.99
N THR A 176 17.66 7.36 -8.05
CA THR A 176 18.29 8.67 -8.14
C THR A 176 17.71 9.65 -7.13
N ALA A 177 16.38 9.69 -6.97
CA ALA A 177 15.73 10.51 -5.94
C ALA A 177 16.23 10.16 -4.53
N THR A 178 16.35 8.86 -4.21
CA THR A 178 16.87 8.41 -2.91
C THR A 178 18.31 8.85 -2.68
N ARG A 179 19.19 8.79 -3.70
CA ARG A 179 20.55 9.31 -3.60
C ARG A 179 20.58 10.82 -3.36
N MET A 180 19.72 11.57 -4.05
CA MET A 180 19.63 13.03 -3.87
C MET A 180 19.10 13.39 -2.47
N GLU A 181 18.15 12.63 -1.93
CA GLU A 181 17.67 12.80 -0.54
C GLU A 181 18.81 12.54 0.46
N ALA A 182 19.61 11.50 0.25
CA ALA A 182 20.80 11.24 1.08
C ALA A 182 21.85 12.37 1.03
N GLN A 183 21.84 13.16 -0.04
CA GLN A 183 22.66 14.38 -0.20
C GLN A 183 22.02 15.64 0.39
N GLY A 184 20.84 15.52 1.04
CA GLY A 184 20.14 16.62 1.68
C GLY A 184 19.13 17.37 0.79
N HIS A 185 18.84 16.89 -0.41
CA HIS A 185 17.82 17.50 -1.27
C HIS A 185 16.41 17.11 -0.84
N LYS A 186 15.50 18.07 -0.77
CA LYS A 186 14.06 17.81 -0.58
C LYS A 186 13.41 17.49 -1.93
N ILE A 187 12.94 16.25 -2.11
CA ILE A 187 12.25 15.80 -3.33
C ILE A 187 10.73 15.82 -3.10
N ILE A 188 9.99 16.44 -4.01
CA ILE A 188 8.52 16.34 -4.04
C ILE A 188 8.15 15.07 -4.80
N LYS A 189 7.52 14.12 -4.12
CA LYS A 189 7.21 12.79 -4.67
C LYS A 189 5.78 12.72 -5.20
N LEU A 190 5.64 12.61 -6.51
CA LEU A 190 4.38 12.45 -7.24
C LEU A 190 4.32 11.12 -7.98
N ASN A 191 5.11 10.12 -7.54
CA ASN A 191 5.32 8.86 -8.25
C ASN A 191 4.51 7.67 -7.72
N VAL A 192 4.12 7.65 -6.44
CA VAL A 192 3.48 6.50 -5.80
C VAL A 192 2.14 6.87 -5.18
N GLY A 193 1.08 6.17 -5.58
CA GLY A 193 -0.27 6.30 -5.00
C GLY A 193 -0.39 5.65 -3.61
N ASN A 194 0.38 6.15 -2.65
CA ASN A 194 0.34 5.76 -1.25
C ASN A 194 -0.17 6.93 -0.40
N PRO A 195 -1.42 6.90 0.11
CA PRO A 195 -2.00 8.04 0.82
C PRO A 195 -1.34 8.37 2.17
N ALA A 196 -0.84 7.36 2.89
CA ALA A 196 -0.36 7.53 4.26
C ALA A 196 0.76 8.59 4.44
N PRO A 197 1.83 8.65 3.61
CA PRO A 197 2.87 9.67 3.74
C PRO A 197 2.38 11.10 3.54
N PHE A 198 1.20 11.28 2.97
CA PHE A 198 0.59 12.59 2.70
C PHE A 198 -0.44 12.99 3.76
N GLY A 199 -0.47 12.30 4.92
CA GLY A 199 -1.37 12.62 6.02
C GLY A 199 -2.83 12.22 5.77
N PHE A 200 -3.06 11.18 4.99
CA PHE A 200 -4.36 10.52 4.90
C PHE A 200 -4.39 9.36 5.90
N GLU A 201 -5.00 9.61 7.04
CA GLU A 201 -5.07 8.63 8.12
C GLU A 201 -5.99 7.46 7.80
N ALA A 202 -5.67 6.29 8.35
CA ALA A 202 -6.55 5.13 8.33
C ALA A 202 -7.80 5.38 9.21
N PRO A 203 -8.97 4.81 8.88
CA PRO A 203 -10.13 4.87 9.76
C PRO A 203 -9.82 4.25 11.14
N GLN A 204 -10.11 5.00 12.21
CA GLN A 204 -9.76 4.60 13.58
C GLN A 204 -10.47 3.32 14.02
N GLU A 205 -11.71 3.12 13.58
CA GLU A 205 -12.49 1.90 13.85
C GLU A 205 -11.82 0.65 13.30
N ILE A 206 -11.18 0.73 12.12
CA ILE A 206 -10.43 -0.40 11.53
C ILE A 206 -9.17 -0.67 12.36
N LEU A 207 -8.42 0.36 12.74
CA LEU A 207 -7.21 0.20 13.57
C LEU A 207 -7.53 -0.44 14.91
N SER A 208 -8.61 0.00 15.55
CA SER A 208 -9.07 -0.52 16.84
C SER A 208 -9.51 -1.97 16.74
N ASP A 209 -10.26 -2.32 15.69
CA ASP A 209 -10.76 -3.68 15.48
C ASP A 209 -9.60 -4.66 15.22
N VAL A 210 -8.66 -4.30 14.36
CA VAL A 210 -7.45 -5.12 14.12
C VAL A 210 -6.66 -5.31 15.41
N ALA A 211 -6.45 -4.24 16.19
CA ALA A 211 -5.71 -4.32 17.46
C ALA A 211 -6.40 -5.26 18.46
N MET A 212 -7.72 -5.19 18.60
CA MET A 212 -8.49 -6.07 19.48
C MET A 212 -8.47 -7.54 19.02
N ASN A 213 -8.34 -7.79 17.73
CA ASN A 213 -8.31 -9.15 17.17
C ASN A 213 -6.88 -9.74 17.05
N LEU A 214 -5.82 -9.02 17.41
CA LEU A 214 -4.45 -9.59 17.38
C LEU A 214 -4.32 -10.92 18.15
N PRO A 215 -4.92 -11.12 19.34
CA PRO A 215 -4.87 -12.41 20.04
C PRO A 215 -5.50 -13.57 19.26
N ASN A 216 -6.46 -13.28 18.38
CA ASN A 216 -7.14 -14.26 17.54
C ASN A 216 -6.38 -14.53 16.22
N ALA A 217 -5.34 -13.76 15.93
CA ALA A 217 -4.61 -13.77 14.66
C ALA A 217 -3.23 -14.44 14.75
N ILE A 218 -2.93 -15.15 15.85
CA ILE A 218 -1.62 -15.77 16.08
C ILE A 218 -1.40 -17.09 15.31
N GLY A 219 -2.48 -17.73 14.89
CA GLY A 219 -2.45 -18.98 14.11
C GLY A 219 -2.74 -18.73 12.63
N TYR A 220 -2.53 -19.78 11.82
CA TYR A 220 -2.97 -19.76 10.41
C TYR A 220 -4.50 -19.74 10.33
N SER A 221 -5.04 -19.04 9.33
CA SER A 221 -6.45 -19.14 8.95
C SER A 221 -6.64 -20.18 7.83
N ASP A 222 -7.89 -20.37 7.41
CA ASP A 222 -8.21 -21.03 6.14
C ASP A 222 -7.41 -20.39 5.00
N SER A 223 -7.00 -21.20 4.01
CA SER A 223 -6.18 -20.76 2.88
C SER A 223 -6.89 -19.71 2.01
N GLN A 224 -8.21 -19.77 1.92
CA GLN A 224 -9.01 -18.74 1.25
C GLN A 224 -9.23 -17.51 2.15
N GLY A 225 -9.00 -17.61 3.46
CA GLY A 225 -9.18 -16.54 4.44
C GLY A 225 -10.35 -16.74 5.40
N ILE A 226 -10.42 -15.91 6.46
CA ILE A 226 -11.44 -16.02 7.51
C ILE A 226 -12.86 -15.85 6.96
N PHE A 227 -13.79 -16.67 7.43
CA PHE A 227 -15.17 -16.70 6.94
C PHE A 227 -15.88 -15.34 7.05
N ALA A 228 -15.71 -14.64 8.17
CA ALA A 228 -16.38 -13.36 8.41
C ALA A 228 -15.98 -12.30 7.36
N ALA A 229 -14.70 -12.22 7.00
CA ALA A 229 -14.21 -11.31 5.98
C ALA A 229 -14.75 -11.69 4.58
N ARG A 230 -14.69 -12.97 4.21
CA ARG A 230 -15.23 -13.46 2.93
C ARG A 230 -16.74 -13.19 2.82
N LYS A 231 -17.48 -13.42 3.90
CA LYS A 231 -18.92 -13.13 3.93
C LYS A 231 -19.22 -11.64 3.78
N ALA A 232 -18.46 -10.77 4.44
CA ALA A 232 -18.61 -9.32 4.31
C ALA A 232 -18.35 -8.83 2.87
N ILE A 233 -17.35 -9.39 2.19
CA ILE A 233 -17.07 -9.11 0.77
C ILE A 233 -18.25 -9.53 -0.11
N LEU A 234 -18.76 -10.74 0.05
CA LEU A 234 -19.90 -11.22 -0.71
C LEU A 234 -21.13 -10.30 -0.52
N GLN A 235 -21.44 -9.94 0.72
CA GLN A 235 -22.54 -9.01 1.03
C GLN A 235 -22.35 -7.64 0.39
N TYR A 236 -21.12 -7.15 0.31
CA TYR A 236 -20.80 -5.90 -0.37
C TYR A 236 -21.18 -5.93 -1.85
N TYR A 237 -20.84 -7.00 -2.59
CA TYR A 237 -21.19 -7.12 -4.00
C TYR A 237 -22.68 -7.42 -4.20
N GLN A 238 -23.32 -8.15 -3.29
CA GLN A 238 -24.78 -8.34 -3.29
C GLN A 238 -25.51 -7.00 -3.15
N ALA A 239 -25.06 -6.12 -2.26
CA ALA A 239 -25.61 -4.78 -2.11
C ALA A 239 -25.37 -3.89 -3.36
N LYS A 240 -24.38 -4.21 -4.19
CA LYS A 240 -24.14 -3.53 -5.48
C LYS A 240 -24.88 -4.17 -6.67
N GLY A 241 -25.72 -5.15 -6.43
CA GLY A 241 -26.56 -5.76 -7.46
C GLY A 241 -26.08 -7.10 -8.02
N LEU A 242 -25.13 -7.77 -7.35
CA LEU A 242 -24.77 -9.16 -7.68
C LEU A 242 -25.97 -10.06 -7.32
N LEU A 243 -26.68 -10.56 -8.34
CA LEU A 243 -27.89 -11.37 -8.17
C LEU A 243 -27.65 -12.86 -8.38
N GLU A 244 -26.48 -13.24 -8.85
CA GLU A 244 -26.14 -14.62 -9.18
C GLU A 244 -25.73 -15.42 -7.94
N ALA A 245 -25.80 -16.76 -8.03
CA ALA A 245 -25.37 -17.69 -6.99
C ALA A 245 -23.84 -17.68 -6.86
N VAL A 246 -23.32 -16.75 -6.04
CA VAL A 246 -21.92 -16.71 -5.61
C VAL A 246 -21.88 -17.14 -4.14
N ASP A 247 -21.00 -18.09 -3.82
CA ASP A 247 -20.81 -18.59 -2.47
C ASP A 247 -19.62 -17.90 -1.78
N VAL A 248 -19.54 -18.02 -0.46
CA VAL A 248 -18.38 -17.60 0.30
C VAL A 248 -17.11 -18.35 -0.12
N ALA A 249 -17.25 -19.58 -0.62
CA ALA A 249 -16.16 -20.38 -1.18
C ALA A 249 -15.56 -19.78 -2.47
N ASP A 250 -16.28 -18.88 -3.15
CA ASP A 250 -15.78 -18.18 -4.35
C ASP A 250 -14.90 -16.97 -4.02
N VAL A 251 -14.71 -16.65 -2.73
CA VAL A 251 -13.93 -15.49 -2.27
C VAL A 251 -12.60 -15.94 -1.70
N TYR A 252 -11.51 -15.33 -2.19
CA TYR A 252 -10.14 -15.58 -1.75
C TYR A 252 -9.53 -14.29 -1.22
N LEU A 253 -8.97 -14.33 -0.01
CA LEU A 253 -8.22 -13.23 0.57
C LEU A 253 -6.74 -13.35 0.21
N GLY A 254 -6.08 -12.22 -0.01
CA GLY A 254 -4.65 -12.18 -0.38
C GLY A 254 -3.89 -11.06 0.31
N ASN A 255 -2.56 -11.17 0.28
CA ASN A 255 -1.65 -10.12 0.76
C ASN A 255 -1.66 -8.90 -0.19
N GLY A 256 -2.83 -8.29 -0.33
CA GLY A 256 -3.19 -7.30 -1.33
C GLY A 256 -3.52 -7.93 -2.69
N VAL A 257 -4.12 -7.15 -3.57
CA VAL A 257 -4.47 -7.56 -4.95
C VAL A 257 -3.25 -8.09 -5.71
N SER A 258 -2.06 -7.57 -5.42
CA SER A 258 -0.82 -7.96 -6.12
C SER A 258 -0.49 -9.45 -6.01
N GLU A 259 -0.71 -10.08 -4.85
CA GLU A 259 -0.54 -11.52 -4.68
C GLU A 259 -1.56 -12.30 -5.52
N LEU A 260 -2.81 -11.87 -5.46
CA LEU A 260 -3.92 -12.54 -6.15
C LEU A 260 -3.79 -12.49 -7.68
N ILE A 261 -3.29 -11.39 -8.23
CA ILE A 261 -2.94 -11.28 -9.65
C ILE A 261 -1.88 -12.34 -10.02
N VAL A 262 -0.83 -12.47 -9.22
CA VAL A 262 0.25 -13.45 -9.47
C VAL A 262 -0.29 -14.88 -9.37
N LEU A 263 -1.11 -15.19 -8.36
CA LEU A 263 -1.74 -16.51 -8.21
C LEU A 263 -2.63 -16.84 -9.42
N THR A 264 -3.45 -15.88 -9.85
CA THR A 264 -4.33 -16.08 -11.01
C THR A 264 -3.54 -16.37 -12.28
N MET A 265 -2.50 -15.58 -12.59
CA MET A 265 -1.69 -15.80 -13.78
C MET A 265 -0.96 -17.15 -13.74
N GLN A 266 -0.46 -17.55 -12.56
CA GLN A 266 0.17 -18.88 -12.40
C GLN A 266 -0.80 -20.04 -12.56
N ALA A 267 -2.07 -19.87 -12.18
CA ALA A 267 -3.08 -20.92 -12.32
C ALA A 267 -3.68 -20.98 -13.73
N LEU A 268 -3.63 -19.86 -14.49
CA LEU A 268 -4.35 -19.72 -15.77
C LEU A 268 -3.47 -19.97 -16.98
N LEU A 269 -2.16 -19.62 -16.91
CA LEU A 269 -1.32 -19.48 -18.11
C LEU A 269 -0.26 -20.56 -18.22
N ASP A 270 -0.21 -21.17 -19.39
CA ASP A 270 0.91 -21.96 -19.90
C ASP A 270 1.79 -21.13 -20.83
N ASP A 271 2.93 -21.72 -21.25
CA ASP A 271 3.88 -21.05 -22.14
C ASP A 271 3.22 -20.67 -23.50
N GLY A 272 3.18 -19.38 -23.78
CA GLY A 272 2.66 -18.81 -25.02
C GLY A 272 1.16 -18.49 -25.01
N ASP A 273 0.46 -18.73 -23.92
CA ASP A 273 -0.90 -18.22 -23.71
C ASP A 273 -0.91 -16.69 -23.66
N GLU A 274 -2.00 -16.09 -24.08
CA GLU A 274 -2.11 -14.63 -24.19
C GLU A 274 -3.17 -14.08 -23.25
N VAL A 275 -2.88 -12.90 -22.66
CA VAL A 275 -3.82 -12.11 -21.89
C VAL A 275 -3.90 -10.70 -22.45
N LEU A 276 -5.11 -10.25 -22.77
CA LEU A 276 -5.36 -8.87 -23.19
C LEU A 276 -5.34 -7.95 -21.96
N ILE A 277 -4.49 -6.91 -22.00
CA ILE A 277 -4.26 -5.97 -20.90
C ILE A 277 -4.43 -4.54 -21.44
N PRO A 278 -5.06 -3.60 -20.70
CA PRO A 278 -5.20 -2.24 -21.20
C PRO A 278 -3.84 -1.55 -21.41
N MET A 279 -3.78 -0.62 -22.33
CA MET A 279 -2.66 0.29 -22.54
C MET A 279 -3.17 1.73 -22.50
N PRO A 280 -2.75 2.54 -21.49
CA PRO A 280 -1.78 2.22 -20.43
C PRO A 280 -2.37 1.34 -19.32
N ASP A 281 -1.48 0.60 -18.61
CA ASP A 281 -1.87 -0.32 -17.52
C ASP A 281 -1.12 -0.06 -16.20
N TYR A 282 -1.53 -0.78 -15.18
CA TYR A 282 -0.71 -0.99 -13.99
C TYR A 282 0.29 -2.13 -14.26
N PRO A 283 1.61 -1.87 -14.35
CA PRO A 283 2.61 -2.78 -14.92
C PRO A 283 2.69 -4.17 -14.27
N LEU A 284 2.10 -4.35 -13.08
CA LEU A 284 2.06 -5.66 -12.43
C LEU A 284 1.30 -6.69 -13.26
N TRP A 285 0.24 -6.28 -13.98
CA TRP A 285 -0.54 -7.19 -14.81
C TRP A 285 0.32 -7.78 -15.93
N THR A 286 1.02 -6.92 -16.65
CA THR A 286 1.98 -7.32 -17.68
C THR A 286 3.12 -8.18 -17.12
N ALA A 287 3.69 -7.76 -15.97
CA ALA A 287 4.76 -8.50 -15.33
C ALA A 287 4.32 -9.90 -14.86
N ALA A 288 3.13 -10.01 -14.26
CA ALA A 288 2.61 -11.29 -13.77
C ALA A 288 2.31 -12.27 -14.91
N ALA A 289 1.70 -11.80 -16.02
CA ALA A 289 1.47 -12.60 -17.21
C ALA A 289 2.78 -13.15 -17.78
N ASN A 290 3.79 -12.29 -18.00
CA ASN A 290 5.08 -12.69 -18.54
C ASN A 290 5.86 -13.63 -17.61
N LEU A 291 5.78 -13.43 -16.28
CA LEU A 291 6.45 -14.31 -15.29
C LEU A 291 5.79 -15.68 -15.21
N ALA A 292 4.48 -15.78 -15.48
CA ALA A 292 3.76 -17.05 -15.51
C ALA A 292 4.02 -17.87 -16.78
N GLY A 293 4.75 -17.34 -17.76
CA GLY A 293 5.03 -18.00 -19.06
C GLY A 293 4.14 -17.50 -20.19
N GLY A 294 3.10 -16.76 -19.89
CA GLY A 294 2.21 -16.16 -20.89
C GLY A 294 2.79 -14.90 -21.54
N LYS A 295 2.01 -14.30 -22.39
CA LYS A 295 2.31 -13.08 -23.13
C LYS A 295 1.25 -12.02 -22.87
N ALA A 296 1.65 -10.86 -22.39
CA ALA A 296 0.81 -9.68 -22.33
C ALA A 296 0.59 -9.10 -23.73
N VAL A 297 -0.66 -8.95 -24.14
CA VAL A 297 -1.07 -8.31 -25.40
C VAL A 297 -1.87 -7.07 -25.05
N HIS A 298 -1.32 -5.88 -25.33
CA HIS A 298 -1.94 -4.64 -24.91
C HIS A 298 -3.00 -4.17 -25.92
N TYR A 299 -4.19 -3.82 -25.40
CA TYR A 299 -5.24 -3.13 -26.15
C TYR A 299 -5.29 -1.65 -25.81
N LEU A 300 -5.65 -0.82 -26.77
CA LEU A 300 -5.66 0.62 -26.62
C LEU A 300 -6.83 1.10 -25.73
N CYS A 301 -6.51 2.00 -24.79
CA CYS A 301 -7.49 2.92 -24.21
C CYS A 301 -7.32 4.27 -24.89
N ASP A 302 -8.35 4.76 -25.59
CA ASP A 302 -8.25 5.93 -26.44
C ASP A 302 -8.33 7.23 -25.63
N GLU A 303 -7.26 8.02 -25.64
CA GLU A 303 -7.22 9.32 -24.98
C GLU A 303 -8.29 10.29 -25.54
N ALA A 304 -8.55 10.23 -26.86
CA ALA A 304 -9.54 11.11 -27.48
C ALA A 304 -10.98 10.78 -27.05
N ASP A 305 -11.24 9.55 -26.60
CA ASP A 305 -12.50 9.11 -25.98
C ASP A 305 -12.37 9.00 -24.43
N ASN A 306 -11.67 9.93 -23.82
CA ASN A 306 -11.49 9.94 -22.36
C ASN A 306 -10.94 8.63 -21.78
N TRP A 307 -10.00 8.01 -22.48
CA TRP A 307 -9.36 6.75 -22.10
C TRP A 307 -10.30 5.55 -22.03
N GLN A 308 -11.40 5.56 -22.80
CA GLN A 308 -12.24 4.37 -22.92
C GLN A 308 -11.51 3.26 -23.69
N PRO A 309 -11.77 1.97 -23.37
CA PRO A 309 -11.22 0.85 -24.11
C PRO A 309 -11.68 0.83 -25.57
N ASP A 310 -10.77 0.75 -26.52
CA ASP A 310 -11.10 0.55 -27.95
C ASP A 310 -11.56 -0.90 -28.17
N ILE A 311 -12.86 -1.08 -28.37
CA ILE A 311 -13.49 -2.38 -28.52
C ILE A 311 -13.05 -3.09 -29.80
N ALA A 312 -12.84 -2.34 -30.89
CA ALA A 312 -12.37 -2.89 -32.14
C ALA A 312 -10.92 -3.39 -32.04
N ASP A 313 -10.09 -2.64 -31.33
CA ASP A 313 -8.70 -3.04 -31.05
C ASP A 313 -8.66 -4.29 -30.15
N ILE A 314 -9.51 -4.38 -29.11
CA ILE A 314 -9.65 -5.60 -28.30
C ILE A 314 -10.01 -6.79 -29.17
N GLU A 315 -11.08 -6.68 -29.98
CA GLU A 315 -11.57 -7.79 -30.83
C GLU A 315 -10.51 -8.24 -31.85
N SER A 316 -9.76 -7.29 -32.43
CA SER A 316 -8.71 -7.58 -33.40
C SER A 316 -7.52 -8.35 -32.81
N LYS A 317 -7.31 -8.29 -31.49
CA LYS A 317 -6.19 -8.92 -30.80
C LYS A 317 -6.54 -10.27 -30.16
N ILE A 318 -7.80 -10.69 -30.22
CA ILE A 318 -8.21 -12.00 -29.71
C ILE A 318 -7.71 -13.08 -30.69
N THR A 319 -6.98 -14.06 -30.15
CA THR A 319 -6.48 -15.25 -30.88
C THR A 319 -6.94 -16.53 -30.18
N GLU A 320 -6.65 -17.68 -30.75
CA GLU A 320 -6.90 -19.00 -30.14
C GLU A 320 -6.09 -19.22 -28.84
N ARG A 321 -5.03 -18.42 -28.60
CA ARG A 321 -4.20 -18.47 -27.42
C ARG A 321 -4.69 -17.53 -26.31
N THR A 322 -5.63 -16.65 -26.61
CA THR A 322 -6.15 -15.69 -25.64
C THR A 322 -6.94 -16.40 -24.56
N LYS A 323 -6.54 -16.27 -23.30
CA LYS A 323 -7.21 -16.85 -22.12
C LYS A 323 -8.15 -15.88 -21.43
N GLY A 324 -7.84 -14.58 -21.48
CA GLY A 324 -8.66 -13.60 -20.74
C GLY A 324 -8.37 -12.16 -21.09
N ILE A 325 -9.24 -11.29 -20.55
CA ILE A 325 -9.16 -9.84 -20.70
C ILE A 325 -9.08 -9.21 -19.31
N VAL A 326 -8.05 -8.40 -19.07
CA VAL A 326 -7.90 -7.57 -17.87
C VAL A 326 -8.61 -6.24 -18.08
N VAL A 327 -9.40 -5.82 -17.10
CA VAL A 327 -10.07 -4.52 -17.06
C VAL A 327 -9.69 -3.82 -15.77
N ILE A 328 -9.04 -2.66 -15.84
CA ILE A 328 -8.64 -1.86 -14.67
C ILE A 328 -9.57 -0.66 -14.59
N ASN A 329 -10.53 -0.68 -13.65
CA ASN A 329 -11.58 0.31 -13.61
C ASN A 329 -11.98 0.73 -12.18
N PRO A 330 -11.76 1.98 -11.74
CA PRO A 330 -11.06 3.08 -12.45
C PRO A 330 -9.61 2.76 -12.78
N ASN A 331 -9.14 3.28 -13.92
CA ASN A 331 -7.84 2.95 -14.48
C ASN A 331 -6.68 3.63 -13.72
N ASN A 332 -5.60 2.91 -13.58
CA ASN A 332 -4.28 3.42 -13.23
C ASN A 332 -3.37 3.19 -14.44
N PRO A 333 -2.85 4.24 -15.11
CA PRO A 333 -2.52 5.58 -14.57
C PRO A 333 -3.49 6.72 -14.91
N THR A 334 -4.51 6.52 -15.72
CA THR A 334 -5.28 7.62 -16.32
C THR A 334 -6.34 8.24 -15.37
N GLY A 335 -6.82 7.46 -14.38
CA GLY A 335 -7.96 7.84 -13.54
C GLY A 335 -9.30 7.78 -14.27
N ALA A 336 -9.36 7.22 -15.46
CA ALA A 336 -10.60 7.06 -16.23
C ALA A 336 -11.54 6.05 -15.56
N LEU A 337 -12.83 6.34 -15.62
CA LEU A 337 -13.90 5.40 -15.31
C LEU A 337 -14.54 4.93 -16.61
N TYR A 338 -14.55 3.63 -16.85
CA TYR A 338 -15.13 3.08 -18.07
C TYR A 338 -16.66 3.12 -18.01
N THR A 339 -17.29 3.49 -19.12
CA THR A 339 -18.76 3.54 -19.21
C THR A 339 -19.35 2.14 -19.15
N THR A 340 -20.56 2.04 -18.63
CA THR A 340 -21.30 0.75 -18.62
C THR A 340 -21.47 0.18 -20.03
N GLU A 341 -21.55 1.03 -21.04
CA GLU A 341 -21.66 0.60 -22.43
C GLU A 341 -20.37 -0.13 -22.89
N HIS A 342 -19.19 0.47 -22.64
CA HIS A 342 -17.91 -0.18 -22.97
C HIS A 342 -17.72 -1.47 -22.18
N LEU A 343 -18.05 -1.48 -20.88
CA LEU A 343 -17.98 -2.69 -20.07
C LEU A 343 -18.86 -3.82 -20.63
N ARG A 344 -20.09 -3.52 -21.07
CA ARG A 344 -20.98 -4.52 -21.70
C ARG A 344 -20.42 -5.05 -23.03
N LYS A 345 -19.78 -4.19 -23.84
CA LYS A 345 -19.13 -4.64 -25.08
C LYS A 345 -17.95 -5.59 -24.80
N ILE A 346 -17.15 -5.29 -23.76
CA ILE A 346 -16.08 -6.19 -23.32
C ILE A 346 -16.65 -7.52 -22.82
N VAL A 347 -17.73 -7.48 -22.04
CA VAL A 347 -18.43 -8.70 -21.60
C VAL A 347 -18.89 -9.53 -22.79
N ALA A 348 -19.51 -8.89 -23.79
CA ALA A 348 -19.99 -9.59 -24.98
C ALA A 348 -18.83 -10.28 -25.75
N LEU A 349 -17.67 -9.64 -25.87
CA LEU A 349 -16.47 -10.25 -26.45
C LEU A 349 -15.99 -11.44 -25.63
N ALA A 350 -15.91 -11.30 -24.30
CA ALA A 350 -15.48 -12.38 -23.43
C ALA A 350 -16.44 -13.59 -23.48
N GLU A 351 -17.73 -13.36 -23.50
CA GLU A 351 -18.75 -14.41 -23.64
C GLU A 351 -18.68 -15.09 -25.02
N LYS A 352 -18.52 -14.30 -26.10
CA LYS A 352 -18.39 -14.81 -27.47
C LYS A 352 -17.18 -15.73 -27.66
N HIS A 353 -16.05 -15.39 -27.03
CA HIS A 353 -14.78 -16.10 -27.19
C HIS A 353 -14.44 -17.01 -26.01
N ASN A 354 -15.35 -17.16 -25.03
CA ASN A 354 -15.17 -17.96 -23.80
C ASN A 354 -13.90 -17.56 -23.01
N LEU A 355 -13.69 -16.25 -22.83
CA LEU A 355 -12.53 -15.69 -22.14
C LEU A 355 -12.84 -15.39 -20.67
N VAL A 356 -11.82 -15.46 -19.82
CA VAL A 356 -11.91 -15.01 -18.42
C VAL A 356 -11.85 -13.49 -18.35
N LEU A 357 -12.78 -12.86 -17.64
CA LEU A 357 -12.69 -11.43 -17.31
C LEU A 357 -12.01 -11.23 -15.97
N MET A 358 -10.96 -10.45 -15.94
CA MET A 358 -10.18 -10.09 -14.76
C MET A 358 -10.34 -8.60 -14.47
N ALA A 359 -11.24 -8.25 -13.51
CA ALA A 359 -11.61 -6.88 -13.20
C ALA A 359 -10.87 -6.37 -11.96
N ASP A 360 -9.89 -5.49 -12.16
CA ASP A 360 -9.19 -4.77 -11.07
C ASP A 360 -10.01 -3.53 -10.68
N GLU A 361 -10.73 -3.63 -9.57
CA GLU A 361 -11.65 -2.60 -9.07
C GLU A 361 -11.12 -1.93 -7.80
N ILE A 362 -9.79 -1.91 -7.60
CA ILE A 362 -9.16 -1.38 -6.38
C ILE A 362 -9.51 0.09 -6.09
N TYR A 363 -9.95 0.85 -7.08
CA TYR A 363 -10.37 2.25 -6.98
C TYR A 363 -11.88 2.46 -7.01
N ASP A 364 -12.70 1.43 -6.89
CA ASP A 364 -14.17 1.46 -7.02
C ASP A 364 -14.90 2.46 -6.10
N ARG A 365 -14.23 2.90 -5.01
CA ARG A 365 -14.73 3.90 -4.04
C ARG A 365 -14.00 5.24 -4.10
N VAL A 366 -13.02 5.38 -4.98
CA VAL A 366 -12.27 6.62 -5.18
C VAL A 366 -12.79 7.27 -6.45
N LEU A 367 -13.94 7.93 -6.33
CA LEU A 367 -14.71 8.47 -7.45
C LEU A 367 -15.04 9.94 -7.20
N TYR A 368 -15.03 10.74 -8.26
CA TYR A 368 -15.32 12.16 -8.24
C TYR A 368 -16.61 12.46 -9.01
N ASP A 369 -17.12 13.69 -8.89
CA ASP A 369 -18.23 14.23 -9.71
C ASP A 369 -19.52 13.39 -9.68
N ASN A 370 -19.78 12.69 -8.55
CA ASN A 370 -20.93 11.82 -8.35
C ASN A 370 -21.10 10.69 -9.38
N VAL A 371 -20.02 10.31 -10.07
CA VAL A 371 -20.07 9.14 -10.96
C VAL A 371 -20.21 7.84 -10.16
N VAL A 372 -20.74 6.81 -10.79
CA VAL A 372 -21.00 5.52 -10.15
C VAL A 372 -20.19 4.42 -10.84
N HIS A 373 -19.43 3.69 -10.04
CA HIS A 373 -18.75 2.48 -10.49
C HIS A 373 -19.73 1.32 -10.59
N VAL A 374 -19.74 0.62 -11.72
CA VAL A 374 -20.52 -0.59 -11.95
C VAL A 374 -19.57 -1.80 -11.88
N PRO A 375 -19.71 -2.71 -10.90
CA PRO A 375 -18.84 -3.88 -10.80
C PRO A 375 -19.03 -4.82 -11.99
N MET A 376 -17.95 -5.33 -12.56
CA MET A 376 -17.96 -6.24 -13.71
C MET A 376 -18.78 -7.49 -13.44
N CYS A 377 -18.74 -8.02 -12.22
CA CYS A 377 -19.49 -9.20 -11.79
C CYS A 377 -21.03 -9.03 -11.87
N THR A 378 -21.53 -7.79 -11.97
CA THR A 378 -22.98 -7.53 -12.12
C THR A 378 -23.42 -7.49 -13.58
N LEU A 379 -22.48 -7.46 -14.52
CA LEU A 379 -22.75 -7.34 -15.97
C LEU A 379 -22.62 -8.66 -16.71
N ALA A 380 -21.66 -9.50 -16.33
CA ALA A 380 -21.30 -10.74 -17.02
C ALA A 380 -21.97 -11.95 -16.37
N LYS A 381 -22.56 -12.84 -17.20
CA LYS A 381 -23.29 -14.04 -16.74
C LYS A 381 -22.77 -15.33 -17.37
N ASN A 382 -22.31 -15.28 -18.62
CA ASN A 382 -21.99 -16.46 -19.41
C ASN A 382 -20.49 -16.70 -19.56
N CYS A 383 -19.64 -15.90 -18.90
CA CYS A 383 -18.20 -16.14 -18.79
C CYS A 383 -17.76 -16.09 -17.32
N LEU A 384 -16.57 -16.62 -17.03
CA LEU A 384 -15.99 -16.50 -15.69
C LEU A 384 -15.48 -15.07 -15.49
N VAL A 385 -15.85 -14.48 -14.35
CA VAL A 385 -15.35 -13.16 -13.90
C VAL A 385 -14.59 -13.32 -12.60
N ILE A 386 -13.40 -12.76 -12.53
CA ILE A 386 -12.59 -12.62 -11.33
C ILE A 386 -12.51 -11.13 -10.99
N THR A 387 -13.15 -10.74 -9.91
CA THR A 387 -13.15 -9.35 -9.44
C THR A 387 -12.12 -9.18 -8.34
N TYR A 388 -11.15 -8.28 -8.52
CA TYR A 388 -10.10 -7.96 -7.56
C TYR A 388 -10.39 -6.62 -6.88
N ASN A 389 -10.23 -6.58 -5.56
CA ASN A 389 -10.36 -5.34 -4.81
C ASN A 389 -9.61 -5.45 -3.45
N GLY A 390 -9.61 -4.38 -2.67
CA GLY A 390 -8.93 -4.36 -1.37
C GLY A 390 -9.03 -3.02 -0.66
N LEU A 391 -8.45 -2.97 0.53
CA LEU A 391 -8.55 -1.81 1.41
C LEU A 391 -7.43 -0.78 1.20
N SER A 392 -6.46 -1.09 0.34
CA SER A 392 -5.25 -0.26 0.14
C SER A 392 -5.55 1.18 -0.24
N LYS A 393 -6.59 1.41 -1.04
CA LYS A 393 -6.93 2.72 -1.61
C LYS A 393 -8.16 3.32 -0.95
N SER A 394 -9.25 2.59 -0.96
CA SER A 394 -10.54 3.01 -0.40
C SER A 394 -10.46 3.35 1.10
N HIS A 395 -9.66 2.62 1.87
CA HIS A 395 -9.51 2.81 3.31
C HIS A 395 -8.12 3.30 3.73
N ARG A 396 -7.23 3.61 2.77
CA ARG A 396 -5.89 4.20 3.01
C ARG A 396 -4.95 3.35 3.85
N ILE A 397 -5.16 2.04 3.88
CA ILE A 397 -4.35 1.07 4.65
C ILE A 397 -3.52 0.15 3.74
N ALA A 398 -2.85 0.74 2.75
CA ALA A 398 -2.04 0.00 1.78
C ALA A 398 -0.96 -0.90 2.43
N GLY A 399 -0.45 -0.52 3.60
CA GLY A 399 0.53 -1.28 4.37
C GLY A 399 -0.04 -2.53 5.05
N PHE A 400 -1.35 -2.62 5.27
CA PHE A 400 -1.99 -3.81 5.86
C PHE A 400 -1.97 -5.02 4.92
N ARG A 401 -1.84 -4.76 3.60
CA ARG A 401 -1.87 -5.81 2.59
C ARG A 401 -3.17 -6.63 2.61
N SER A 402 -4.32 -5.96 2.76
CA SER A 402 -5.64 -6.58 2.76
C SER A 402 -6.30 -6.44 1.40
N GLY A 403 -6.43 -7.54 0.69
CA GLY A 403 -7.07 -7.62 -0.62
C GLY A 403 -7.85 -8.92 -0.80
N TRP A 404 -8.67 -8.98 -1.82
CA TRP A 404 -9.46 -10.15 -2.18
C TRP A 404 -9.66 -10.27 -3.67
N MET A 405 -9.97 -11.50 -4.12
CA MET A 405 -10.60 -11.78 -5.39
C MET A 405 -11.90 -12.57 -5.17
N MET A 406 -12.87 -12.39 -6.04
CA MET A 406 -14.16 -13.08 -6.03
C MET A 406 -14.46 -13.63 -7.41
N LEU A 407 -14.77 -14.92 -7.47
CA LEU A 407 -15.18 -15.61 -8.68
C LEU A 407 -16.70 -15.50 -8.86
N SER A 408 -17.15 -15.15 -10.05
CA SER A 408 -18.58 -15.03 -10.38
C SER A 408 -18.84 -15.37 -11.84
N GLY A 409 -20.11 -15.33 -12.27
CA GLY A 409 -20.53 -15.73 -13.59
C GLY A 409 -20.46 -17.26 -13.80
N LYS A 410 -20.23 -17.71 -15.03
CA LYS A 410 -20.23 -19.13 -15.38
C LYS A 410 -18.94 -19.81 -14.96
N LYS A 411 -19.01 -20.74 -13.99
CA LYS A 411 -17.88 -21.46 -13.39
C LYS A 411 -17.75 -22.92 -13.82
N ASP A 412 -18.79 -23.51 -14.44
CA ASP A 412 -18.87 -24.96 -14.72
C ASP A 412 -17.71 -25.50 -15.58
N HIS A 413 -17.15 -24.66 -16.45
CA HIS A 413 -16.04 -25.01 -17.33
C HIS A 413 -14.66 -24.70 -16.72
N ALA A 414 -14.61 -24.15 -15.52
CA ALA A 414 -13.39 -23.65 -14.88
C ALA A 414 -13.00 -24.43 -13.61
N SER A 415 -13.54 -25.63 -13.39
CA SER A 415 -13.32 -26.44 -12.18
C SER A 415 -11.84 -26.71 -11.93
N ASP A 416 -11.10 -27.08 -12.97
CA ASP A 416 -9.67 -27.38 -12.91
C ASP A 416 -8.82 -26.13 -12.60
N PHE A 417 -9.15 -25.01 -13.23
CA PHE A 417 -8.55 -23.70 -12.90
C PHE A 417 -8.81 -23.30 -11.43
N ILE A 418 -10.03 -23.51 -10.93
CA ILE A 418 -10.40 -23.22 -9.54
C ILE A 418 -9.64 -24.15 -8.58
N GLU A 419 -9.43 -25.43 -8.94
CA GLU A 419 -8.57 -26.35 -8.19
C GLU A 419 -7.12 -25.83 -8.15
N GLY A 420 -6.59 -25.33 -9.26
CA GLY A 420 -5.27 -24.68 -9.33
C GLY A 420 -5.17 -23.47 -8.39
N LEU A 421 -6.18 -22.62 -8.33
CA LEU A 421 -6.24 -21.49 -7.39
C LEU A 421 -6.25 -21.97 -5.92
N ASN A 422 -7.01 -23.03 -5.62
CA ASN A 422 -7.07 -23.63 -4.28
C ASN A 422 -5.71 -24.22 -3.88
N MET A 423 -5.03 -24.91 -4.81
CA MET A 423 -3.70 -25.45 -4.61
C MET A 423 -2.69 -24.35 -4.30
N LEU A 424 -2.61 -23.31 -5.11
CA LEU A 424 -1.68 -22.18 -4.91
C LEU A 424 -1.99 -21.42 -3.61
N SER A 425 -3.27 -21.24 -3.28
CA SER A 425 -3.68 -20.63 -2.01
C SER A 425 -3.26 -21.46 -0.81
N SER A 426 -3.35 -22.79 -0.91
CA SER A 426 -2.93 -23.72 0.13
C SER A 426 -1.41 -23.79 0.28
N MET A 427 -0.65 -23.74 -0.82
CA MET A 427 0.82 -23.73 -0.80
C MET A 427 1.40 -22.54 -0.02
N ARG A 428 0.76 -21.38 -0.07
CA ARG A 428 1.16 -20.21 0.72
C ARG A 428 0.62 -20.20 2.15
N LEU A 429 -0.12 -21.23 2.58
CA LEU A 429 -0.86 -21.38 3.82
C LEU A 429 -2.08 -20.45 3.92
N CYS A 430 -1.89 -19.17 4.17
CA CYS A 430 -2.97 -18.18 4.22
C CYS A 430 -2.43 -16.76 3.97
N ALA A 431 -3.32 -15.81 3.73
CA ALA A 431 -2.98 -14.37 3.76
C ALA A 431 -2.69 -13.91 5.21
N ASN A 432 -2.09 -12.74 5.35
CA ASN A 432 -1.81 -12.06 6.63
C ASN A 432 -3.08 -12.00 7.50
N VAL A 433 -3.15 -12.80 8.56
CA VAL A 433 -4.36 -12.95 9.37
C VAL A 433 -4.78 -11.67 10.09
N PRO A 434 -3.89 -10.89 10.73
CA PRO A 434 -4.26 -9.60 11.31
C PRO A 434 -4.99 -8.67 10.33
N ALA A 435 -4.53 -8.60 9.08
CA ALA A 435 -5.12 -7.74 8.07
C ALA A 435 -6.51 -8.20 7.58
N GLN A 436 -6.83 -9.48 7.73
CA GLN A 436 -8.12 -10.02 7.35
C GLN A 436 -9.25 -9.49 8.25
N TYR A 437 -8.96 -9.24 9.53
CA TYR A 437 -9.92 -8.68 10.49
C TYR A 437 -10.36 -7.25 10.11
N ALA A 438 -9.52 -6.49 9.39
CA ALA A 438 -9.88 -5.16 8.90
C ALA A 438 -11.07 -5.16 7.92
N ILE A 439 -11.31 -6.28 7.22
CA ILE A 439 -12.23 -6.32 6.07
C ILE A 439 -13.69 -6.14 6.52
N GLN A 440 -14.14 -6.86 7.54
CA GLN A 440 -15.52 -6.80 7.99
C GLN A 440 -15.91 -5.38 8.43
N THR A 441 -15.08 -4.75 9.26
CA THR A 441 -15.29 -3.38 9.73
C THR A 441 -15.21 -2.38 8.58
N ALA A 442 -14.28 -2.55 7.64
CA ALA A 442 -14.18 -1.70 6.47
C ALA A 442 -15.41 -1.79 5.55
N MET A 443 -15.98 -2.99 5.38
CA MET A 443 -17.15 -3.18 4.51
C MET A 443 -18.43 -2.63 5.13
N GLY A 444 -18.64 -2.84 6.43
CA GLY A 444 -19.85 -2.42 7.16
C GLY A 444 -19.77 -1.04 7.81
N GLY A 445 -18.58 -0.46 7.95
CA GLY A 445 -18.35 0.80 8.65
C GLY A 445 -18.55 2.05 7.79
N TYR A 446 -18.19 3.20 8.36
CA TYR A 446 -18.29 4.50 7.69
C TYR A 446 -17.33 4.59 6.48
N GLN A 447 -17.86 5.03 5.35
CA GLN A 447 -17.13 5.13 4.09
C GLN A 447 -16.45 6.51 3.95
N SER A 448 -15.42 6.75 4.75
CA SER A 448 -14.73 8.04 4.88
C SER A 448 -14.06 8.56 3.59
N MET A 449 -13.89 7.71 2.57
CA MET A 449 -13.38 8.14 1.25
C MET A 449 -14.35 9.11 0.57
N GLN A 450 -15.65 8.95 0.75
CA GLN A 450 -16.67 9.83 0.16
C GLN A 450 -16.48 11.29 0.56
N ALA A 451 -16.14 11.57 1.82
CA ALA A 451 -15.86 12.94 2.27
C ALA A 451 -14.61 13.54 1.62
N LEU A 452 -13.64 12.73 1.24
CA LEU A 452 -12.40 13.18 0.59
C LEU A 452 -12.60 13.46 -0.91
N THR A 453 -13.50 12.74 -1.56
CA THR A 453 -13.76 12.84 -3.00
C THR A 453 -14.96 13.70 -3.36
N ALA A 454 -15.80 14.05 -2.38
CA ALA A 454 -16.93 14.98 -2.56
C ALA A 454 -16.44 16.40 -2.97
N PRO A 455 -17.28 17.22 -3.59
CA PRO A 455 -16.96 18.63 -3.85
C PRO A 455 -16.40 19.33 -2.60
N ASN A 456 -15.30 20.05 -2.74
CA ASN A 456 -14.51 20.67 -1.65
C ASN A 456 -13.79 19.66 -0.72
N GLY A 457 -13.92 18.35 -0.91
CA GLY A 457 -13.11 17.36 -0.24
C GLY A 457 -11.62 17.48 -0.64
N ARG A 458 -10.73 17.04 0.24
CA ARG A 458 -9.29 17.21 0.04
C ARG A 458 -8.78 16.64 -1.29
N LEU A 459 -9.18 15.42 -1.65
CA LEU A 459 -8.77 14.79 -2.90
C LEU A 459 -9.39 15.48 -4.13
N TYR A 460 -10.65 15.93 -4.01
CA TYR A 460 -11.31 16.68 -5.06
C TYR A 460 -10.53 17.98 -5.39
N VAL A 461 -10.22 18.77 -4.37
CA VAL A 461 -9.47 20.03 -4.55
C VAL A 461 -8.07 19.78 -5.13
N GLN A 462 -7.37 18.75 -4.66
CA GLN A 462 -6.04 18.39 -5.14
C GLN A 462 -6.06 17.92 -6.61
N ARG A 463 -7.10 17.17 -7.02
CA ARG A 463 -7.33 16.80 -8.42
C ARG A 463 -7.51 18.05 -9.30
N GLU A 464 -8.38 18.98 -8.90
CA GLU A 464 -8.63 20.22 -9.62
C GLU A 464 -7.32 21.05 -9.77
N ILE A 465 -6.55 21.19 -8.69
CA ILE A 465 -5.27 21.89 -8.74
C ILE A 465 -4.35 21.23 -9.77
N ALA A 466 -4.17 19.92 -9.69
CA ALA A 466 -3.25 19.19 -10.58
C ALA A 466 -3.64 19.37 -12.04
N VAL A 467 -4.89 19.09 -12.40
CA VAL A 467 -5.33 19.11 -13.81
C VAL A 467 -5.35 20.54 -14.36
N ASN A 468 -5.87 21.52 -13.61
CA ASN A 468 -5.92 22.90 -14.08
C ASN A 468 -4.50 23.47 -14.28
N ARG A 469 -3.57 23.20 -13.34
CA ARG A 469 -2.19 23.65 -13.47
C ARG A 469 -1.46 22.95 -14.62
N LEU A 470 -1.64 21.66 -14.82
CA LEU A 470 -1.06 20.93 -15.96
C LEU A 470 -1.56 21.52 -17.30
N ASN A 471 -2.87 21.74 -17.41
CA ASN A 471 -3.47 22.32 -18.64
C ASN A 471 -3.08 23.80 -18.87
N SER A 472 -2.59 24.51 -17.85
CA SER A 472 -2.07 25.89 -18.03
C SER A 472 -0.64 25.93 -18.60
N ILE A 473 0.10 24.82 -18.53
CA ILE A 473 1.46 24.74 -19.08
C ILE A 473 1.39 24.53 -20.59
N LYS A 474 1.94 25.46 -21.37
CA LYS A 474 1.95 25.38 -22.83
C LYS A 474 2.58 24.06 -23.31
N GLY A 475 1.83 23.31 -24.12
CA GLY A 475 2.24 22.02 -24.68
C GLY A 475 1.98 20.82 -23.75
N LEU A 476 1.23 21.03 -22.67
CA LEU A 476 0.63 19.92 -21.91
C LEU A 476 -0.88 19.91 -22.09
N SER A 477 -1.45 18.73 -22.06
CA SER A 477 -2.90 18.52 -21.98
C SER A 477 -3.19 17.33 -21.05
N CYS A 478 -4.24 17.41 -20.26
CA CYS A 478 -4.62 16.38 -19.30
C CYS A 478 -6.14 16.25 -19.22
N THR A 479 -6.64 15.07 -19.48
CA THR A 479 -8.04 14.71 -19.25
C THR A 479 -8.34 14.71 -17.74
N MET A 480 -9.52 15.21 -17.35
CA MET A 480 -9.96 15.20 -15.96
C MET A 480 -10.25 13.76 -15.49
N PRO A 481 -9.53 13.23 -14.51
CA PRO A 481 -9.79 11.88 -14.01
C PRO A 481 -11.10 11.80 -13.23
N GLN A 482 -11.88 10.76 -13.47
CA GLN A 482 -13.13 10.50 -12.76
C GLN A 482 -12.94 9.60 -11.53
N GLY A 483 -11.77 8.98 -11.39
CA GLY A 483 -11.44 8.11 -10.26
C GLY A 483 -9.94 8.08 -9.93
N ALA A 484 -9.58 7.25 -8.97
CA ALA A 484 -8.21 7.02 -8.48
C ALA A 484 -7.53 8.29 -7.93
N PHE A 485 -6.19 8.32 -7.92
CA PHE A 485 -5.36 9.41 -7.37
C PHE A 485 -4.39 9.97 -8.41
N TYR A 486 -4.68 9.75 -9.70
CA TYR A 486 -3.75 9.97 -10.80
C TYR A 486 -4.37 10.82 -11.89
N CYS A 487 -3.52 11.59 -12.55
CA CYS A 487 -3.75 12.08 -13.91
C CYS A 487 -2.54 11.70 -14.79
N PHE A 488 -2.80 11.64 -16.09
CA PHE A 488 -1.86 11.14 -17.09
C PHE A 488 -1.74 12.13 -18.24
N PRO A 489 -1.04 13.26 -17.99
CA PRO A 489 -0.92 14.34 -18.97
C PRO A 489 -0.07 13.95 -20.16
N LYS A 490 -0.48 14.45 -21.34
CA LYS A 490 0.21 14.37 -22.60
C LYS A 490 1.15 15.54 -22.81
N ILE A 491 2.29 15.26 -23.43
CA ILE A 491 3.27 16.25 -23.88
C ILE A 491 3.16 16.40 -25.41
N ASP A 492 2.95 17.61 -25.89
CA ASP A 492 2.93 17.90 -27.33
C ASP A 492 4.36 17.77 -27.90
N ARG A 493 4.61 16.72 -28.66
CA ARG A 493 5.90 16.42 -29.27
C ARG A 493 6.32 17.42 -30.35
N ASN A 494 5.40 18.21 -30.89
CA ASN A 494 5.74 19.32 -31.80
C ASN A 494 6.41 20.49 -31.06
N ILE A 495 6.14 20.62 -29.74
CA ILE A 495 6.75 21.65 -28.88
C ILE A 495 7.97 21.06 -28.14
N TYR A 496 7.87 19.82 -27.72
CA TYR A 496 8.89 19.09 -26.98
C TYR A 496 9.23 17.77 -27.70
N PRO A 497 10.24 17.75 -28.57
CA PRO A 497 10.60 16.57 -29.39
C PRO A 497 11.30 15.51 -28.53
N ILE A 498 10.53 14.86 -27.66
CA ILE A 498 11.01 13.84 -26.71
C ILE A 498 11.08 12.49 -27.43
N GLU A 499 12.22 11.81 -27.35
CA GLU A 499 12.44 10.46 -27.82
C GLU A 499 12.52 9.44 -26.67
N ASP A 500 12.97 9.87 -25.50
CA ASP A 500 13.12 9.08 -24.27
C ASP A 500 12.46 9.82 -23.09
N ASP A 501 11.27 9.38 -22.69
CA ASP A 501 10.51 9.96 -21.59
C ASP A 501 11.13 9.64 -20.20
N MET A 502 11.86 8.53 -20.07
CA MET A 502 12.63 8.22 -18.86
C MET A 502 13.73 9.25 -18.65
N GLN A 503 14.51 9.55 -19.70
CA GLN A 503 15.57 10.55 -19.64
C GLN A 503 14.98 11.95 -19.36
N PHE A 504 13.86 12.30 -20.00
CA PHE A 504 13.19 13.57 -19.78
C PHE A 504 12.71 13.73 -18.35
N MET A 505 12.12 12.69 -17.74
CA MET A 505 11.75 12.70 -16.32
C MET A 505 12.97 12.71 -15.39
N MET A 506 14.09 12.12 -15.79
CA MET A 506 15.35 12.19 -15.03
C MET A 506 15.90 13.63 -14.98
N GLU A 507 15.84 14.35 -16.08
CA GLU A 507 16.24 15.76 -16.16
C GLU A 507 15.33 16.64 -15.28
N LEU A 508 14.01 16.41 -15.30
CA LEU A 508 13.07 17.08 -14.40
C LEU A 508 13.44 16.82 -12.93
N LEU A 509 13.69 15.57 -12.55
CA LEU A 509 14.08 15.21 -11.18
C LEU A 509 15.37 15.92 -10.76
N GLN A 510 16.38 15.92 -11.63
CA GLN A 510 17.68 16.53 -11.33
C GLN A 510 17.61 18.05 -11.26
N ALA A 511 16.86 18.69 -12.15
CA ALA A 511 16.73 20.14 -12.19
C ALA A 511 15.83 20.67 -11.07
N GLU A 512 14.60 20.15 -10.99
CA GLU A 512 13.52 20.74 -10.19
C GLU A 512 13.18 19.94 -8.92
N LYS A 513 13.81 18.78 -8.69
CA LYS A 513 13.58 17.95 -7.49
C LYS A 513 12.12 17.47 -7.37
N VAL A 514 11.49 17.16 -8.50
CA VAL A 514 10.16 16.58 -8.58
C VAL A 514 10.27 15.17 -9.16
N LEU A 515 9.74 14.18 -8.45
CA LEU A 515 9.79 12.77 -8.85
C LEU A 515 8.43 12.33 -9.41
N MET A 516 8.39 11.97 -10.67
CA MET A 516 7.23 11.40 -11.38
C MET A 516 7.59 10.08 -12.04
N VAL A 517 6.66 9.48 -12.77
CA VAL A 517 6.90 8.24 -13.54
C VAL A 517 6.53 8.52 -14.99
N GLN A 518 7.43 8.17 -15.90
CA GLN A 518 7.25 8.27 -17.34
C GLN A 518 6.10 7.39 -17.85
N GLY A 519 5.51 7.75 -18.99
CA GLY A 519 4.38 7.06 -19.60
C GLY A 519 4.70 5.66 -20.07
N THR A 520 5.90 5.47 -20.66
CA THR A 520 6.36 4.14 -21.10
C THR A 520 6.50 3.16 -19.92
N GLY A 521 6.68 3.63 -18.69
CA GLY A 521 6.65 2.82 -17.48
C GLY A 521 5.26 2.26 -17.12
N PHE A 522 4.20 2.63 -17.85
CA PHE A 522 2.85 2.07 -17.80
C PHE A 522 2.48 1.36 -19.10
N ASN A 523 3.47 0.85 -19.82
CA ASN A 523 3.34 0.19 -21.12
C ASN A 523 2.66 1.09 -22.20
N TRP A 524 2.65 2.41 -22.02
CA TRP A 524 2.22 3.33 -23.06
C TRP A 524 3.20 3.31 -24.24
N HIS A 525 2.67 3.33 -25.45
CA HIS A 525 3.44 3.08 -26.66
C HIS A 525 4.32 4.25 -27.14
N ALA A 526 4.09 5.46 -26.61
CA ALA A 526 4.79 6.66 -27.05
C ALA A 526 5.44 7.39 -25.86
N PRO A 527 6.62 8.04 -26.05
CA PRO A 527 7.30 8.78 -25.00
C PRO A 527 6.72 10.19 -24.81
N ASP A 528 5.40 10.29 -24.73
CA ASP A 528 4.68 11.58 -24.73
C ASP A 528 3.72 11.75 -23.55
N HIS A 529 3.79 10.88 -22.54
CA HIS A 529 2.98 10.96 -21.33
C HIS A 529 3.82 10.78 -20.06
N PHE A 530 3.25 11.19 -18.93
CA PHE A 530 3.77 10.89 -17.60
C PHE A 530 2.63 10.84 -16.58
N ARG A 531 2.83 10.09 -15.47
CA ARG A 531 1.82 10.03 -14.42
C ARG A 531 2.11 11.01 -13.30
N VAL A 532 1.10 11.75 -12.88
CA VAL A 532 1.09 12.63 -11.71
C VAL A 532 0.17 12.06 -10.64
N VAL A 533 0.70 11.92 -9.42
CA VAL A 533 -0.07 11.55 -8.22
C VAL A 533 -0.46 12.83 -7.48
N PHE A 534 -1.75 13.13 -7.33
CA PHE A 534 -2.22 14.35 -6.67
C PHE A 534 -2.54 14.18 -5.17
N LEU A 535 -1.76 13.33 -4.46
CA LEU A 535 -1.89 13.10 -3.02
C LEU A 535 -1.21 14.14 -2.11
N PRO A 536 -0.14 14.86 -2.50
CA PRO A 536 0.43 15.92 -1.68
C PRO A 536 -0.60 17.00 -1.34
N ASN A 537 -0.42 17.68 -0.20
CA ASN A 537 -1.29 18.81 0.14
C ASN A 537 -1.26 19.91 -0.92
N ALA A 538 -2.23 20.82 -0.90
CA ALA A 538 -2.38 21.84 -1.93
C ALA A 538 -1.14 22.75 -2.08
N SER A 539 -0.41 23.05 -1.00
CA SER A 539 0.81 23.85 -1.04
C SER A 539 1.94 23.13 -1.76
N ASP A 540 2.24 21.88 -1.35
CA ASP A 540 3.30 21.08 -1.97
C ASP A 540 2.97 20.74 -3.44
N LEU A 541 1.67 20.53 -3.74
CA LEU A 541 1.22 20.27 -5.10
C LEU A 541 1.38 21.50 -6.00
N ASN A 542 1.01 22.70 -5.53
CA ASN A 542 1.24 23.94 -6.27
C ASN A 542 2.74 24.21 -6.48
N GLU A 543 3.57 23.98 -5.45
CA GLU A 543 5.03 24.10 -5.61
C GLU A 543 5.56 23.14 -6.66
N ALA A 544 5.07 21.90 -6.69
CA ALA A 544 5.45 20.93 -7.74
C ALA A 544 5.04 21.44 -9.14
N MET A 545 3.84 22.00 -9.28
CA MET A 545 3.36 22.54 -10.55
C MET A 545 4.17 23.78 -10.98
N ASP A 546 4.55 24.68 -10.06
CA ASP A 546 5.44 25.81 -10.34
C ASP A 546 6.82 25.33 -10.85
N ARG A 547 7.34 24.26 -10.27
CA ARG A 547 8.60 23.64 -10.71
C ARG A 547 8.47 23.04 -12.11
N LEU A 548 7.35 22.35 -12.38
CA LEU A 548 7.04 21.83 -13.71
C LEU A 548 7.00 22.95 -14.74
N GLU A 549 6.25 24.01 -14.45
CA GLU A 549 6.11 25.16 -15.36
C GLU A 549 7.47 25.77 -15.72
N ARG A 550 8.37 25.95 -14.72
CA ARG A 550 9.74 26.42 -14.97
C ARG A 550 10.53 25.46 -15.84
N PHE A 551 10.46 24.16 -15.56
CA PHE A 551 11.15 23.14 -16.34
C PHE A 551 10.68 23.15 -17.79
N PHE A 552 9.37 23.10 -18.03
CA PHE A 552 8.81 23.10 -19.38
C PHE A 552 9.06 24.43 -20.10
N ALA A 553 9.07 25.57 -19.39
CA ALA A 553 9.44 26.85 -19.96
C ALA A 553 10.90 26.88 -20.44
N LYS A 554 11.83 26.34 -19.64
CA LYS A 554 13.23 26.19 -20.01
C LYS A 554 13.41 25.26 -21.21
N LYS A 555 12.73 24.11 -21.20
CA LYS A 555 12.78 23.15 -22.34
C LYS A 555 12.26 23.76 -23.65
N ARG A 556 11.23 24.59 -23.62
CA ARG A 556 10.78 25.32 -24.82
C ARG A 556 11.84 26.27 -25.38
N GLN A 557 12.65 26.89 -24.51
CA GLN A 557 13.75 27.73 -24.96
C GLN A 557 14.93 26.93 -25.53
N GLU A 558 15.13 25.71 -25.04
CA GLU A 558 16.18 24.80 -25.52
C GLU A 558 15.84 24.18 -26.88
N TYR A 559 14.55 23.94 -27.16
CA TYR A 559 14.07 23.28 -28.39
C TYR A 559 13.60 24.27 -29.49
N GLY A 560 13.33 25.52 -29.16
CA GLY A 560 12.85 26.56 -30.08
C GLY A 560 13.80 27.70 -30.26
#